data_1ef0784c615ff08ad5b21f782794f537
#
_entry.id   1ef0784c615ff08ad5b21f782794f537
#
_cell.length_a   1.000
_cell.length_b   1.000
_cell.length_c   1.000
_cell.angle_alpha   90.00
_cell.angle_beta   90.00
_cell.angle_gamma   90.00
#
_symmetry.space_group_name_H-M   'P 1'
#
loop_
_entity.id
_entity.type
_entity.pdbx_description
1 polymer ?
#
loop_
_entity_poly.entity_id
_entity_poly.type
_entity_poly.pdbx_seq_one_letter_code
_entity_poly.pdbx_strand_id
1 'polypeptide(L)'
;ESSSVVINSTNGIEMPMSLISVKESKAGSFTQVVPEYHRLKTKYQMMWEQTDCVDYLKTAAVIAAYVDQSISTNTFYNPAHFADRKVPTTLIAKNLMQAHQWGLKTFYYSLVNKQGSKMAADAAPTMLEPIDFDDEEDCESCKL
;
A
#
# COMPACT_ATOMS: atom_id res chain seq x y z
N GLU A 1 -2.46 1.07 14.99
CA GLU A 1 -1.76 -0.18 14.67
C GLU A 1 -1.64 -1.08 15.90
N SER A 2 -1.22 -0.55 17.05
CA SER A 2 -1.01 -1.34 18.28
C SER A 2 -2.24 -2.15 18.73
N SER A 3 -3.42 -1.55 18.69
CA SER A 3 -4.66 -2.23 19.10
C SER A 3 -5.00 -3.41 18.21
N SER A 4 -4.84 -3.28 16.90
CA SER A 4 -5.12 -4.35 15.95
C SER A 4 -4.16 -5.53 16.10
N VAL A 5 -2.90 -5.26 16.43
CA VAL A 5 -1.89 -6.31 16.69
C VAL A 5 -2.25 -7.10 17.94
N VAL A 6 -2.64 -6.43 19.03
CA VAL A 6 -2.99 -7.08 20.31
C VAL A 6 -4.16 -8.06 20.15
N ILE A 7 -5.18 -7.69 19.42
CA ILE A 7 -6.38 -8.51 19.21
C ILE A 7 -6.32 -9.38 17.94
N ASN A 8 -5.18 -9.41 17.24
CA ASN A 8 -4.99 -10.08 15.95
C ASN A 8 -6.11 -9.75 14.94
N SER A 9 -6.41 -8.48 14.79
CA SER A 9 -7.43 -7.96 13.86
C SER A 9 -6.78 -7.15 12.75
N THR A 10 -7.57 -6.78 11.76
CA THR A 10 -7.11 -5.89 10.67
C THR A 10 -6.90 -4.47 11.17
N ASN A 11 -5.91 -3.77 10.61
CA ASN A 11 -5.60 -2.39 10.95
C ASN A 11 -6.43 -1.37 10.14
N GLY A 12 -7.04 -1.79 9.07
CA GLY A 12 -7.84 -0.95 8.17
C GLY A 12 -8.66 -1.80 7.21
N ILE A 13 -9.23 -1.14 6.21
CA ILE A 13 -10.07 -1.77 5.18
C ILE A 13 -9.29 -2.19 3.94
N GLU A 14 -7.98 -1.96 3.93
CA GLU A 14 -7.11 -2.34 2.81
C GLU A 14 -6.91 -3.84 2.74
N MET A 15 -6.73 -4.33 1.52
CA MET A 15 -6.34 -5.71 1.30
C MET A 15 -4.93 -5.96 1.84
N PRO A 16 -4.65 -7.15 2.40
CA PRO A 16 -3.32 -7.48 2.88
C PRO A 16 -2.31 -7.54 1.72
N MET A 17 -1.09 -7.07 1.96
CA MET A 17 0.02 -7.19 1.02
C MET A 17 0.56 -8.61 0.94
N SER A 18 0.50 -9.35 2.07
CA SER A 18 0.90 -10.75 2.20
C SER A 18 0.11 -11.41 3.32
N LEU A 19 -0.04 -12.73 3.25
CA LEU A 19 -0.71 -13.52 4.30
C LEU A 19 0.11 -13.57 5.60
N ILE A 20 1.44 -13.48 5.46
CA ILE A 20 2.40 -13.49 6.55
C ILE A 20 3.35 -12.34 6.34
N SER A 21 3.54 -11.51 7.34
CA SER A 21 4.49 -10.40 7.32
C SER A 21 5.42 -10.46 8.52
N VAL A 22 6.67 -10.10 8.32
CA VAL A 22 7.64 -9.95 9.39
C VAL A 22 7.78 -8.46 9.67
N LYS A 23 7.55 -8.07 10.90
CA LYS A 23 7.77 -6.71 11.38
C LYS A 23 9.02 -6.66 12.25
N GLU A 24 9.89 -5.74 11.93
CA GLU A 24 11.11 -5.48 12.69
C GLU A 24 10.89 -4.29 13.61
N SER A 25 11.37 -4.40 14.82
CA SER A 25 11.39 -3.34 15.81
C SER A 25 12.73 -3.34 16.56
N LYS A 26 13.00 -2.30 17.34
CA LYS A 26 14.21 -2.26 18.18
C LYS A 26 14.28 -3.42 19.20
N ALA A 27 13.14 -4.04 19.53
CA ALA A 27 13.05 -5.17 20.45
C ALA A 27 13.17 -6.53 19.75
N GLY A 28 13.30 -6.57 18.43
CA GLY A 28 13.41 -7.77 17.62
C GLY A 28 12.38 -7.84 16.49
N SER A 29 12.41 -8.94 15.75
CA SER A 29 11.45 -9.22 14.68
C SER A 29 10.32 -10.13 15.20
N PHE A 30 9.11 -9.85 14.74
CA PHE A 30 7.97 -10.73 15.00
C PHE A 30 7.16 -10.99 13.73
N THR A 31 6.62 -12.19 13.63
CA THR A 31 5.78 -12.60 12.50
C THR A 31 4.33 -12.28 12.81
N GLN A 32 3.69 -11.53 11.93
CA GLN A 32 2.27 -11.26 11.96
C GLN A 32 1.57 -12.03 10.84
N VAL A 33 0.51 -12.74 11.19
CA VAL A 33 -0.28 -13.55 10.28
C VAL A 33 -1.66 -12.92 10.15
N VAL A 34 -2.26 -12.95 8.94
CA VAL A 34 -3.63 -12.47 8.76
C VAL A 34 -4.63 -13.22 9.67
N PRO A 35 -5.70 -12.55 10.13
CA PRO A 35 -6.70 -13.20 10.98
C PRO A 35 -7.27 -14.48 10.34
N GLU A 36 -7.55 -15.48 11.15
CA GLU A 36 -8.13 -16.76 10.71
C GLU A 36 -7.34 -17.46 9.59
N TYR A 37 -6.02 -17.30 9.56
CA TYR A 37 -5.14 -17.79 8.49
C TYR A 37 -5.44 -19.24 8.09
N HIS A 38 -5.52 -20.16 9.06
CA HIS A 38 -5.72 -21.60 8.79
C HIS A 38 -7.02 -21.86 8.03
N ARG A 39 -8.06 -21.08 8.31
CA ARG A 39 -9.41 -21.25 7.74
C ARG A 39 -9.60 -20.43 6.46
N LEU A 40 -9.04 -19.22 6.40
CA LEU A 40 -9.37 -18.22 5.39
C LEU A 40 -8.25 -17.90 4.41
N LYS A 41 -7.06 -18.50 4.52
CA LYS A 41 -5.90 -18.17 3.67
C LYS A 41 -6.19 -18.20 2.15
N THR A 42 -7.09 -19.08 1.71
CA THR A 42 -7.48 -19.21 0.29
C THR A 42 -8.61 -18.27 -0.12
N LYS A 43 -9.15 -17.50 0.83
CA LYS A 43 -10.25 -16.55 0.59
C LYS A 43 -9.79 -15.09 0.60
N TYR A 44 -8.58 -14.84 1.09
CA TYR A 44 -8.02 -13.50 1.07
C TYR A 44 -7.73 -13.05 -0.36
N GLN A 45 -8.14 -11.83 -0.66
CA GLN A 45 -7.72 -11.10 -1.86
C GLN A 45 -6.47 -10.28 -1.50
N MET A 46 -5.41 -10.48 -2.26
CA MET A 46 -4.15 -9.79 -2.00
C MET A 46 -4.08 -8.46 -2.76
N MET A 47 -3.51 -7.45 -2.13
CA MET A 47 -3.36 -6.12 -2.72
C MET A 47 -2.66 -6.18 -4.09
N TRP A 48 -1.57 -6.95 -4.19
CA TRP A 48 -0.75 -7.02 -5.40
C TRP A 48 -1.30 -7.91 -6.51
N GLU A 49 -2.39 -8.63 -6.26
CA GLU A 49 -3.12 -9.41 -7.28
C GLU A 49 -4.13 -8.53 -8.03
N GLN A 50 -4.49 -7.38 -7.48
CA GLN A 50 -5.43 -6.45 -8.11
C GLN A 50 -4.77 -5.71 -9.26
N THR A 51 -5.48 -5.55 -10.38
CA THR A 51 -5.01 -4.77 -11.53
C THR A 51 -5.04 -3.27 -11.27
N ASP A 52 -5.97 -2.81 -10.44
CA ASP A 52 -6.05 -1.43 -9.97
C ASP A 52 -6.74 -1.34 -8.58
N CYS A 53 -6.80 -0.14 -8.02
CA CYS A 53 -7.36 0.11 -6.70
C CYS A 53 -8.82 0.60 -6.71
N VAL A 54 -9.51 0.55 -7.85
CA VAL A 54 -10.83 1.19 -8.02
C VAL A 54 -11.90 0.66 -7.06
N ASP A 55 -11.94 -0.64 -6.81
CA ASP A 55 -12.96 -1.23 -5.93
C ASP A 55 -12.71 -0.89 -4.45
N TYR A 56 -11.43 -0.81 -4.05
CA TYR A 56 -11.06 -0.30 -2.75
C TYR A 56 -11.45 1.18 -2.59
N LEU A 57 -11.19 2.02 -3.59
CA LEU A 57 -11.56 3.44 -3.58
C LEU A 57 -13.08 3.64 -3.47
N LYS A 58 -13.88 2.80 -4.16
CA LYS A 58 -15.34 2.81 -4.00
C LYS A 58 -15.77 2.48 -2.58
N THR A 59 -15.16 1.44 -1.99
CA THR A 59 -15.46 1.04 -0.61
C THR A 59 -15.12 2.18 0.37
N ALA A 60 -13.95 2.79 0.22
CA ALA A 60 -13.53 3.93 1.02
C ALA A 60 -14.48 5.14 0.85
N ALA A 61 -14.95 5.40 -0.38
CA ALA A 61 -15.88 6.48 -0.66
C ALA A 61 -17.25 6.28 0.01
N VAL A 62 -17.77 5.05 0.01
CA VAL A 62 -19.01 4.72 0.73
C VAL A 62 -18.86 5.00 2.23
N ILE A 63 -17.75 4.60 2.84
CA ILE A 63 -17.49 4.84 4.26
C ILE A 63 -17.30 6.33 4.51
N ALA A 64 -16.62 7.07 3.62
CA ALA A 64 -16.37 8.50 3.74
C ALA A 64 -17.65 9.34 3.81
N ALA A 65 -18.76 8.84 3.25
CA ALA A 65 -20.06 9.52 3.34
C ALA A 65 -20.65 9.54 4.76
N TYR A 66 -20.17 8.67 5.65
CA TYR A 66 -20.68 8.51 7.02
C TYR A 66 -19.70 9.00 8.09
N VAL A 67 -18.60 9.62 7.71
CA VAL A 67 -17.62 10.20 8.64
C VAL A 67 -17.31 11.64 8.29
N ASP A 68 -17.13 12.49 9.30
CA ASP A 68 -16.83 13.91 9.11
C ASP A 68 -15.39 14.14 8.68
N GLN A 69 -14.46 13.35 9.22
CA GLN A 69 -13.05 13.42 8.93
C GLN A 69 -12.70 12.75 7.60
N SER A 70 -11.54 13.10 7.05
CA SER A 70 -10.99 12.40 5.90
C SER A 70 -10.53 10.99 6.28
N ILE A 71 -10.70 10.05 5.37
CA ILE A 71 -10.11 8.72 5.48
C ILE A 71 -8.74 8.77 4.80
N SER A 72 -7.68 8.34 5.51
CA SER A 72 -6.33 8.16 4.93
C SER A 72 -6.38 7.02 3.91
N THR A 73 -6.59 7.37 2.65
CA THR A 73 -6.83 6.43 1.56
C THR A 73 -5.58 6.30 0.71
N ASN A 74 -5.02 5.10 0.64
CA ASN A 74 -3.90 4.80 -0.23
C ASN A 74 -4.38 4.42 -1.64
N THR A 75 -3.56 4.70 -2.64
CA THR A 75 -3.66 4.03 -3.94
C THR A 75 -2.58 2.97 -4.04
N PHE A 76 -2.81 1.93 -4.81
CA PHE A 76 -1.83 0.87 -4.99
C PHE A 76 -1.83 0.36 -6.42
N TYR A 77 -0.63 0.04 -6.91
CA TYR A 77 -0.43 -0.42 -8.29
C TYR A 77 0.65 -1.50 -8.34
N ASN A 78 0.42 -2.52 -9.15
CA ASN A 78 1.41 -3.54 -9.41
C ASN A 78 1.87 -3.46 -10.87
N PRO A 79 3.10 -3.00 -11.14
CA PRO A 79 3.65 -2.91 -12.49
C PRO A 79 3.66 -4.24 -13.26
N ALA A 80 3.67 -5.38 -12.55
CA ALA A 80 3.66 -6.70 -13.16
C ALA A 80 2.41 -6.98 -14.01
N HIS A 81 1.31 -6.25 -13.79
CA HIS A 81 0.07 -6.40 -14.56
C HIS A 81 0.09 -5.67 -15.91
N PHE A 82 1.14 -4.90 -16.21
CA PHE A 82 1.25 -4.13 -17.44
C PHE A 82 2.39 -4.64 -18.32
N ALA A 83 2.19 -4.60 -19.65
CA ALA A 83 3.14 -5.15 -20.62
C ALA A 83 4.56 -4.59 -20.46
N ASP A 84 4.67 -3.26 -20.26
CA ASP A 84 5.96 -2.57 -20.10
C ASP A 84 6.45 -2.51 -18.64
N ARG A 85 5.77 -3.24 -17.73
CA ARG A 85 5.98 -3.14 -16.27
C ARG A 85 5.98 -1.68 -15.76
N LYS A 86 5.19 -0.85 -16.44
CA LYS A 86 4.98 0.56 -16.09
C LYS A 86 3.49 0.80 -15.89
N VAL A 87 3.15 1.44 -14.78
CA VAL A 87 1.77 1.83 -14.50
C VAL A 87 1.41 3.00 -15.42
N PRO A 88 0.36 2.91 -16.25
CA PRO A 88 -0.07 4.02 -17.09
C PRO A 88 -0.50 5.23 -16.24
N THR A 89 0.03 6.41 -16.54
CA THR A 89 -0.36 7.65 -15.86
C THR A 89 -1.85 7.96 -16.02
N THR A 90 -2.43 7.58 -17.15
CA THR A 90 -3.87 7.69 -17.41
C THR A 90 -4.71 6.88 -16.44
N LEU A 91 -4.26 5.69 -16.03
CA LEU A 91 -4.93 4.88 -15.00
C LEU A 91 -4.89 5.58 -13.64
N ILE A 92 -3.73 6.10 -13.27
CA ILE A 92 -3.56 6.85 -12.00
C ILE A 92 -4.49 8.06 -11.99
N ALA A 93 -4.46 8.89 -13.05
CA ALA A 93 -5.32 10.06 -13.16
C ALA A 93 -6.81 9.69 -13.12
N LYS A 94 -7.22 8.64 -13.82
CA LYS A 94 -8.59 8.13 -13.80
C LYS A 94 -9.03 7.76 -12.39
N ASN A 95 -8.22 6.99 -11.65
CA ASN A 95 -8.55 6.57 -10.29
C ASN A 95 -8.70 7.75 -9.34
N LEU A 96 -7.80 8.74 -9.43
CA LEU A 96 -7.87 9.95 -8.61
C LEU A 96 -9.13 10.77 -8.92
N MET A 97 -9.44 10.97 -10.20
CA MET A 97 -10.64 11.71 -10.62
C MET A 97 -11.92 11.01 -10.18
N GLN A 98 -12.01 9.70 -10.36
CA GLN A 98 -13.18 8.93 -9.95
C GLN A 98 -13.36 8.95 -8.43
N ALA A 99 -12.31 8.78 -7.67
CA ALA A 99 -12.36 8.84 -6.21
C ALA A 99 -12.84 10.20 -5.71
N HIS A 100 -12.36 11.29 -6.34
CA HIS A 100 -12.86 12.64 -6.04
C HIS A 100 -14.36 12.77 -6.37
N GLN A 101 -14.80 12.29 -7.54
CA GLN A 101 -16.22 12.30 -7.93
C GLN A 101 -17.10 11.50 -6.97
N TRP A 102 -16.58 10.45 -6.34
CA TRP A 102 -17.29 9.65 -5.34
C TRP A 102 -17.28 10.28 -3.93
N GLY A 103 -16.63 11.44 -3.76
CA GLY A 103 -16.62 12.19 -2.52
C GLY A 103 -15.47 11.87 -1.58
N LEU A 104 -14.41 11.19 -2.02
CA LEU A 104 -13.18 11.07 -1.25
C LEU A 104 -12.51 12.43 -1.12
N LYS A 105 -12.20 12.81 0.14
CA LYS A 105 -11.69 14.14 0.47
C LYS A 105 -10.18 14.25 0.29
N THR A 106 -9.44 13.15 0.46
CA THR A 106 -7.98 13.14 0.40
C THR A 106 -7.42 11.76 0.06
N PHE A 107 -6.17 11.76 -0.36
CA PHE A 107 -5.32 10.58 -0.51
C PHE A 107 -4.13 10.69 0.44
N TYR A 108 -3.47 9.54 0.69
CA TYR A 108 -2.32 9.48 1.57
C TYR A 108 -1.08 8.99 0.80
N TYR A 109 -0.88 7.68 0.67
CA TYR A 109 0.23 7.12 -0.09
C TYR A 109 -0.21 6.57 -1.44
N SER A 110 0.74 6.54 -2.39
CA SER A 110 0.64 5.75 -3.60
C SER A 110 1.64 4.61 -3.52
N LEU A 111 1.14 3.39 -3.29
CA LEU A 111 1.95 2.20 -3.10
C LEU A 111 2.23 1.55 -4.45
N VAL A 112 3.49 1.21 -4.70
CA VAL A 112 3.89 0.50 -5.92
C VAL A 112 4.64 -0.77 -5.55
N ASN A 113 4.27 -1.89 -6.15
CA ASN A 113 4.97 -3.15 -5.92
C ASN A 113 6.37 -3.12 -6.55
N LYS A 114 7.39 -2.92 -5.72
CA LYS A 114 8.80 -2.85 -6.16
C LYS A 114 9.32 -4.17 -6.75
N GLN A 115 8.80 -5.32 -6.32
CA GLN A 115 9.17 -6.61 -6.88
C GLN A 115 8.65 -6.77 -8.31
N GLY A 116 7.46 -6.23 -8.61
CA GLY A 116 6.92 -6.19 -9.96
C GLY A 116 7.72 -5.32 -10.94
N SER A 117 8.45 -4.32 -10.43
CA SER A 117 9.29 -3.43 -11.26
C SER A 117 10.72 -3.93 -11.43
N LYS A 118 11.29 -4.68 -10.49
CA LYS A 118 12.70 -5.12 -10.52
C LYS A 118 13.05 -6.05 -11.69
N MET A 119 12.13 -6.87 -12.16
CA MET A 119 12.37 -7.73 -13.34
C MET A 119 12.50 -6.96 -14.67
N ALA A 120 12.22 -5.65 -14.68
CA ALA A 120 12.49 -4.79 -15.84
C ALA A 120 13.88 -4.12 -15.77
N ALA A 121 14.44 -3.97 -14.58
CA ALA A 121 15.75 -3.34 -14.37
C ALA A 121 16.91 -4.29 -14.71
N ASP A 122 16.71 -5.61 -14.56
CA ASP A 122 17.73 -6.62 -14.93
C ASP A 122 17.91 -6.77 -16.45
N ALA A 123 17.05 -6.14 -17.26
CA ALA A 123 17.10 -6.19 -18.72
C ALA A 123 17.77 -4.94 -19.35
N ALA A 124 18.17 -3.96 -18.58
CA ALA A 124 18.84 -2.75 -19.09
C ALA A 124 20.13 -2.48 -18.30
N PRO A 125 21.29 -2.41 -18.94
CA PRO A 125 22.51 -1.97 -18.27
C PRO A 125 22.41 -0.47 -18.02
N THR A 126 22.04 -0.07 -16.82
CA THR A 126 22.09 1.34 -16.44
C THR A 126 23.08 1.51 -15.32
N MET A 127 24.23 2.03 -15.68
CA MET A 127 25.13 2.68 -14.75
C MET A 127 24.44 3.94 -14.22
N LEU A 128 23.84 3.84 -13.07
CA LEU A 128 23.57 5.00 -12.20
C LEU A 128 24.25 4.67 -10.88
N GLU A 129 25.25 5.48 -10.57
CA GLU A 129 25.91 5.43 -9.27
C GLU A 129 24.90 5.67 -8.16
N PRO A 130 25.01 5.00 -7.02
CA PRO A 130 24.14 5.25 -5.89
C PRO A 130 24.33 6.70 -5.42
N ILE A 131 23.26 7.46 -5.37
CA ILE A 131 23.25 8.73 -4.66
C ILE A 131 23.21 8.34 -3.18
N ASP A 132 24.33 8.50 -2.50
CA ASP A 132 24.40 8.48 -1.04
C ASP A 132 23.60 9.68 -0.52
N PHE A 133 22.41 9.41 -0.04
CA PHE A 133 21.75 10.34 0.87
C PHE A 133 22.31 10.06 2.27
N ASP A 134 23.24 10.86 2.72
CA ASP A 134 23.55 10.98 4.13
C ASP A 134 22.31 11.55 4.84
N ASP A 135 21.45 10.67 5.31
CA ASP A 135 20.33 10.99 6.18
C ASP A 135 20.81 11.20 7.63
N GLU A 136 21.56 12.24 7.86
CA GLU A 136 21.72 12.85 9.18
C GLU A 136 21.12 14.25 9.20
N GLU A 137 19.81 14.36 9.03
CA GLU A 137 19.05 15.49 9.54
C GLU A 137 18.07 15.01 10.60
N ASP A 138 18.54 15.03 11.85
CA ASP A 138 17.74 14.94 13.06
C ASP A 138 16.61 15.99 13.01
N CYS A 139 15.40 15.56 12.74
CA CYS A 139 14.23 16.41 12.78
C CYS A 139 13.95 16.79 14.24
N GLU A 140 14.32 18.00 14.64
CA GLU A 140 14.11 18.54 16.00
C GLU A 140 12.63 18.65 16.43
N SER A 141 11.68 18.55 15.50
CA SER A 141 10.25 18.65 15.82
C SER A 141 9.63 17.38 16.42
N CYS A 142 10.40 16.29 16.54
CA CYS A 142 9.93 15.03 17.15
C CYS A 142 10.37 14.85 18.61
N LYS A 143 11.00 15.85 19.22
CA LYS A 143 11.40 15.84 20.64
C LYS A 143 10.43 16.70 21.46
N LEU A 144 9.27 16.18 21.75
CA LEU A 144 8.36 16.63 22.82
C LEU A 144 7.85 15.42 23.58
#